data_a8b5e798e324627fdb8b860f33936dd4
#
_entry.id   a8b5e798e324627fdb8b860f33936dd4
#
_cell.length_a   1.000
_cell.length_b   1.000
_cell.length_c   1.000
_cell.angle_alpha   90.00
_cell.angle_beta   90.00
_cell.angle_gamma   90.00
#
_symmetry.space_group_name_H-M   'P 1'
#
loop_
_entity.id
_entity.type
_entity.pdbx_description
1 polymer ?
#
loop_
_entity_poly.entity_id
_entity_poly.type
_entity_poly.pdbx_seq_one_letter_code
_entity_poly.pdbx_strand_id
1 'polypeptide(L)'
;HDALPISDAPVTRDAIPSRHLLFIGDSLTAGYGVDGINGISAFRTADEDVTKTYAYQAAEMLHADSRIVAYSGNGVLSRWIAPEQDTPYTKNILPEIFPYIQNEVPDLIVCNLGTNDASYVRQIPSRERAFVEKYTDFIQQLKKVFADAKMLLLYGLMEQTLCEKVQETAQRCGTEFLKLPLQNPVNGMGTDGHPGARTQQEIALYVERYMEQMMMWRTDER
;
A
#
# COMPACT_ATOMS: atom_id res chain seq x y z
N HIS A 1 31.88 21.77 27.46
CA HIS A 1 30.75 21.35 26.64
C HIS A 1 29.75 22.49 26.62
N ASP A 2 29.83 23.33 25.59
CA ASP A 2 28.84 24.36 25.34
C ASP A 2 27.58 23.65 24.80
N ALA A 3 26.61 23.43 25.68
CA ALA A 3 25.29 23.02 25.26
C ALA A 3 24.68 24.15 24.46
N LEU A 4 24.31 23.91 23.22
CA LEU A 4 23.55 24.86 22.44
C LEU A 4 22.26 25.22 23.19
N PRO A 5 21.89 26.51 23.28
CA PRO A 5 20.69 26.90 23.96
C PRO A 5 19.48 26.24 23.27
N ILE A 6 18.73 25.47 24.05
CA ILE A 6 17.42 24.99 23.63
C ILE A 6 16.55 26.24 23.44
N SER A 7 16.08 26.48 22.24
CA SER A 7 15.19 27.61 21.97
C SER A 7 13.93 27.47 22.80
N ASP A 8 13.61 28.46 23.63
CA ASP A 8 12.36 28.59 24.38
C ASP A 8 11.19 29.04 23.46
N ALA A 9 11.41 29.07 22.13
CA ALA A 9 10.33 29.36 21.20
C ALA A 9 9.24 28.28 21.33
N PRO A 10 7.98 28.68 21.52
CA PRO A 10 6.89 27.72 21.58
C PRO A 10 6.91 26.91 20.28
N VAL A 11 6.97 25.58 20.41
CA VAL A 11 6.74 24.69 19.27
C VAL A 11 5.29 24.89 18.88
N THR A 12 5.06 25.67 17.83
CA THR A 12 3.74 25.74 17.20
C THR A 12 3.48 24.34 16.65
N ARG A 13 2.49 23.65 17.21
CA ARG A 13 1.95 22.46 16.53
C ARG A 13 1.38 22.93 15.22
N ASP A 14 1.89 22.41 14.12
CA ASP A 14 1.21 22.54 12.85
C ASP A 14 -0.23 22.04 13.03
N ALA A 15 -1.18 22.69 12.37
CA ALA A 15 -2.58 22.27 12.42
C ALA A 15 -2.64 20.77 12.02
N ILE A 16 -3.32 19.97 12.84
CA ILE A 16 -3.54 18.56 12.50
C ILE A 16 -4.27 18.51 11.16
N PRO A 17 -3.76 17.82 10.15
CA PRO A 17 -4.43 17.69 8.87
C PRO A 17 -5.88 17.22 9.08
N SER A 18 -6.81 17.80 8.35
CA SER A 18 -8.24 17.41 8.42
C SER A 18 -8.56 16.17 7.59
N ARG A 19 -7.59 15.66 6.84
CA ARG A 19 -7.70 14.48 5.95
C ARG A 19 -6.92 13.34 6.57
N HIS A 20 -7.57 12.17 6.74
CA HIS A 20 -6.95 11.00 7.36
C HIS A 20 -6.97 9.82 6.38
N LEU A 21 -5.78 9.29 6.06
CA LEU A 21 -5.60 8.17 5.15
C LEU A 21 -5.11 6.93 5.91
N LEU A 22 -5.69 5.78 5.60
CA LEU A 22 -5.18 4.48 6.04
C LEU A 22 -4.70 3.70 4.82
N PHE A 23 -3.39 3.47 4.71
CA PHE A 23 -2.82 2.61 3.69
C PHE A 23 -2.58 1.22 4.26
N ILE A 24 -3.05 0.20 3.54
CA ILE A 24 -2.86 -1.21 3.86
C ILE A 24 -2.17 -1.87 2.67
N GLY A 25 -1.00 -2.49 2.90
CA GLY A 25 -0.24 -3.03 1.79
C GLY A 25 0.85 -4.02 2.17
N ASP A 26 1.61 -4.37 1.18
CA ASP A 26 2.76 -5.27 1.26
C ASP A 26 4.10 -4.52 1.15
N SER A 27 5.14 -5.16 0.61
CA SER A 27 6.45 -4.57 0.40
C SER A 27 6.45 -3.29 -0.44
N LEU A 28 5.51 -3.16 -1.37
CA LEU A 28 5.38 -1.97 -2.22
C LEU A 28 5.00 -0.72 -1.40
N THR A 29 4.22 -0.93 -0.36
CA THR A 29 3.72 0.11 0.55
C THR A 29 4.67 0.32 1.73
N ALA A 30 5.41 -0.71 2.15
CA ALA A 30 6.43 -0.62 3.19
C ALA A 30 7.71 0.10 2.73
N GLY A 31 7.99 0.10 1.43
CA GLY A 31 9.22 0.66 0.86
C GLY A 31 10.39 -0.31 0.88
N TYR A 32 10.10 -1.61 0.80
CA TYR A 32 11.12 -2.66 0.77
C TYR A 32 12.15 -2.42 -0.33
N GLY A 33 13.40 -2.34 0.06
CA GLY A 33 14.53 -2.24 -0.86
C GLY A 33 14.59 -0.97 -1.70
N VAL A 34 13.81 0.07 -1.38
CA VAL A 34 13.70 1.31 -2.17
C VAL A 34 15.02 2.04 -2.33
N ASP A 35 15.91 1.93 -1.35
CA ASP A 35 17.27 2.51 -1.34
C ASP A 35 18.36 1.51 -1.77
N GLY A 36 17.98 0.27 -2.01
CA GLY A 36 18.90 -0.74 -2.52
C GLY A 36 19.03 -0.69 -4.04
N ILE A 37 19.88 -1.56 -4.58
CA ILE A 37 20.09 -1.70 -6.03
C ILE A 37 19.91 -3.17 -6.42
N ASN A 38 18.98 -3.40 -7.33
CA ASN A 38 18.67 -4.75 -7.81
C ASN A 38 19.91 -5.48 -8.34
N GLY A 39 20.09 -6.71 -7.91
CA GLY A 39 21.18 -7.58 -8.34
C GLY A 39 22.58 -7.25 -7.78
N ILE A 40 22.70 -6.23 -6.91
CA ILE A 40 23.99 -5.82 -6.31
C ILE A 40 24.09 -6.30 -4.86
N SER A 41 23.04 -6.12 -4.07
CA SER A 41 23.04 -6.48 -2.65
C SER A 41 21.76 -7.23 -2.25
N ALA A 42 21.89 -8.12 -1.28
CA ALA A 42 20.73 -8.64 -0.59
C ALA A 42 20.06 -7.53 0.22
N PHE A 43 18.77 -7.68 0.47
CA PHE A 43 17.99 -6.74 1.28
C PHE A 43 18.59 -6.56 2.69
N ARG A 44 18.61 -5.33 3.12
CA ARG A 44 18.91 -4.92 4.51
C ARG A 44 17.79 -3.99 4.98
N THR A 45 17.48 -3.99 6.26
CA THR A 45 16.50 -3.06 6.85
C THR A 45 16.83 -1.59 6.57
N ALA A 46 18.11 -1.24 6.41
CA ALA A 46 18.55 0.09 6.02
C ALA A 46 18.17 0.48 4.58
N ASP A 47 17.77 -0.49 3.76
CA ASP A 47 17.34 -0.26 2.37
C ASP A 47 15.81 -0.10 2.26
N GLU A 48 15.08 -0.15 3.40
CA GLU A 48 13.63 0.06 3.50
C GLU A 48 13.33 1.46 4.03
N ASP A 49 12.56 2.24 3.27
CA ASP A 49 12.22 3.62 3.65
C ASP A 49 10.77 3.93 3.23
N VAL A 50 9.88 3.93 4.22
CA VAL A 50 8.46 4.23 4.01
C VAL A 50 8.22 5.64 3.50
N THR A 51 9.08 6.61 3.84
CA THR A 51 8.92 8.01 3.41
C THR A 51 9.12 8.20 1.91
N LYS A 52 9.74 7.23 1.24
CA LYS A 52 9.95 7.23 -0.21
C LYS A 52 8.87 6.46 -0.97
N THR A 53 7.88 5.88 -0.27
CA THR A 53 6.82 5.12 -0.92
C THR A 53 5.77 6.03 -1.55
N TYR A 54 5.05 5.47 -2.52
CA TYR A 54 3.90 6.15 -3.14
C TYR A 54 2.87 6.55 -2.09
N ALA A 55 2.67 5.72 -1.06
CA ALA A 55 1.67 5.94 -0.03
C ALA A 55 1.98 7.18 0.82
N TYR A 56 3.20 7.25 1.36
CA TYR A 56 3.64 8.40 2.15
C TYR A 56 3.67 9.68 1.32
N GLN A 57 4.30 9.64 0.13
CA GLN A 57 4.43 10.82 -0.72
C GLN A 57 3.07 11.35 -1.22
N ALA A 58 2.12 10.47 -1.58
CA ALA A 58 0.78 10.88 -1.97
C ALA A 58 0.02 11.54 -0.79
N ALA A 59 0.18 11.04 0.43
CA ALA A 59 -0.41 11.65 1.62
C ALA A 59 0.18 13.06 1.88
N GLU A 60 1.50 13.22 1.78
CA GLU A 60 2.16 14.53 1.90
C GLU A 60 1.64 15.54 0.87
N MET A 61 1.50 15.13 -0.40
CA MET A 61 0.98 15.98 -1.47
C MET A 61 -0.46 16.41 -1.23
N LEU A 62 -1.28 15.57 -0.58
CA LEU A 62 -2.66 15.84 -0.21
C LEU A 62 -2.79 16.60 1.12
N HIS A 63 -1.68 16.92 1.79
CA HIS A 63 -1.68 17.47 3.15
C HIS A 63 -2.57 16.65 4.10
N ALA A 64 -2.45 15.33 4.04
CA ALA A 64 -3.23 14.38 4.82
C ALA A 64 -2.36 13.72 5.90
N ASP A 65 -2.93 13.50 7.08
CA ASP A 65 -2.37 12.56 8.05
C ASP A 65 -2.50 11.14 7.52
N SER A 66 -1.46 10.33 7.66
CA SER A 66 -1.47 8.97 7.12
C SER A 66 -1.03 7.92 8.12
N ARG A 67 -1.84 6.89 8.24
CA ARG A 67 -1.45 5.63 8.88
C ARG A 67 -1.10 4.61 7.81
N ILE A 68 0.11 4.09 7.85
CA ILE A 68 0.58 3.06 6.92
C ILE A 68 0.77 1.75 7.70
N VAL A 69 0.05 0.71 7.27
CA VAL A 69 0.14 -0.65 7.80
C VAL A 69 0.50 -1.58 6.65
N ALA A 70 1.77 -1.95 6.59
CA ALA A 70 2.31 -2.71 5.49
C ALA A 70 3.29 -3.79 5.98
N TYR A 71 3.22 -4.97 5.37
CA TYR A 71 4.08 -6.10 5.72
C TYR A 71 4.63 -6.77 4.46
N SER A 72 5.93 -6.66 4.28
CA SER A 72 6.64 -7.27 3.14
C SER A 72 6.40 -8.78 3.05
N GLY A 73 6.15 -9.26 1.84
CA GLY A 73 5.84 -10.67 1.58
C GLY A 73 4.43 -11.11 1.92
N ASN A 74 3.57 -10.23 2.46
CA ASN A 74 2.21 -10.59 2.86
C ASN A 74 1.20 -10.43 1.72
N GLY A 75 0.14 -11.22 1.79
CA GLY A 75 -1.04 -11.17 0.94
C GLY A 75 -2.34 -11.29 1.70
N VAL A 76 -3.41 -11.44 0.98
CA VAL A 76 -4.77 -11.61 1.52
C VAL A 76 -5.11 -13.09 1.71
N LEU A 77 -4.74 -13.94 0.76
CA LEU A 77 -4.95 -15.38 0.75
C LEU A 77 -3.67 -16.14 1.12
N SER A 78 -2.54 -15.69 0.61
CA SER A 78 -1.24 -16.33 0.85
C SER A 78 -0.14 -15.26 0.92
N ARG A 79 0.83 -15.49 1.76
CA ARG A 79 2.13 -14.81 1.64
C ARG A 79 2.82 -15.29 0.36
N TRP A 80 3.87 -14.57 -0.03
CA TRP A 80 4.72 -15.02 -1.13
C TRP A 80 5.26 -16.42 -0.88
N ILE A 81 5.21 -17.28 -1.89
CA ILE A 81 5.79 -18.62 -1.90
C ILE A 81 6.74 -18.78 -3.09
N ALA A 82 7.77 -19.59 -2.92
CA ALA A 82 8.71 -19.89 -3.99
C ALA A 82 8.05 -20.69 -5.14
N PRO A 83 8.57 -20.59 -6.37
CA PRO A 83 7.97 -21.25 -7.54
C PRO A 83 7.74 -22.76 -7.41
N GLU A 84 8.61 -23.44 -6.67
CA GLU A 84 8.54 -24.89 -6.42
C GLU A 84 7.51 -25.27 -5.34
N GLN A 85 7.04 -24.31 -4.55
CA GLN A 85 6.02 -24.53 -3.53
C GLN A 85 4.62 -24.45 -4.12
N ASP A 86 3.70 -25.28 -3.63
CA ASP A 86 2.31 -25.33 -4.10
C ASP A 86 1.26 -25.24 -2.97
N THR A 87 1.72 -25.04 -1.75
CA THR A 87 0.86 -24.87 -0.58
C THR A 87 0.83 -23.40 -0.19
N PRO A 88 -0.38 -22.79 0.04
CA PRO A 88 -0.45 -21.39 0.45
C PRO A 88 0.12 -21.21 1.85
N TYR A 89 0.81 -20.10 2.05
CA TYR A 89 1.27 -19.71 3.39
C TYR A 89 0.27 -18.73 4.01
N THR A 90 -0.58 -19.24 4.89
CA THR A 90 -1.77 -18.52 5.40
C THR A 90 -1.61 -17.95 6.82
N LYS A 91 -0.44 -18.11 7.45
CA LYS A 91 -0.18 -17.56 8.80
C LYS A 91 0.30 -16.11 8.72
N ASN A 92 -0.21 -15.29 9.64
CA ASN A 92 0.14 -13.86 9.73
C ASN A 92 -0.07 -13.12 8.41
N ILE A 93 -1.17 -13.39 7.72
CA ILE A 93 -1.59 -12.67 6.52
C ILE A 93 -2.30 -11.36 6.88
N LEU A 94 -2.43 -10.45 5.91
CA LEU A 94 -2.95 -9.11 6.19
C LEU A 94 -4.35 -9.04 6.82
N PRO A 95 -5.32 -9.93 6.55
CA PRO A 95 -6.58 -9.93 7.29
C PRO A 95 -6.46 -10.06 8.82
N GLU A 96 -5.32 -10.49 9.35
CA GLU A 96 -5.08 -10.59 10.79
C GLU A 96 -4.68 -9.26 11.46
N ILE A 97 -4.57 -8.16 10.70
CA ILE A 97 -4.16 -6.84 11.21
C ILE A 97 -5.26 -6.06 11.95
N PHE A 98 -6.51 -6.49 11.89
CA PHE A 98 -7.65 -5.76 12.48
C PHE A 98 -7.43 -5.25 13.90
N PRO A 99 -6.83 -6.01 14.83
CA PRO A 99 -6.58 -5.52 16.18
C PRO A 99 -5.71 -4.27 16.24
N TYR A 100 -4.90 -4.02 15.21
CA TYR A 100 -3.95 -2.90 15.17
C TYR A 100 -4.51 -1.64 14.52
N ILE A 101 -5.64 -1.71 13.83
CA ILE A 101 -6.23 -0.59 13.09
C ILE A 101 -7.62 -0.18 13.56
N GLN A 102 -8.25 -0.92 14.44
CA GLN A 102 -9.65 -0.72 14.84
C GLN A 102 -9.96 0.66 15.49
N ASN A 103 -8.93 1.38 15.95
CA ASN A 103 -9.08 2.69 16.59
C ASN A 103 -8.79 3.85 15.61
N GLU A 104 -8.51 3.57 14.35
CA GLU A 104 -8.30 4.59 13.33
C GLU A 104 -9.65 5.17 12.88
N VAL A 105 -9.64 6.40 12.37
CA VAL A 105 -10.84 7.08 11.82
C VAL A 105 -10.45 7.68 10.46
N PRO A 106 -10.24 6.83 9.43
CA PRO A 106 -9.83 7.31 8.12
C PRO A 106 -11.01 7.84 7.31
N ASP A 107 -10.75 8.88 6.49
CA ASP A 107 -11.65 9.30 5.41
C ASP A 107 -11.56 8.37 4.20
N LEU A 108 -10.36 7.85 3.95
CA LEU A 108 -10.08 6.95 2.84
C LEU A 108 -9.14 5.82 3.27
N ILE A 109 -9.52 4.60 2.93
CA ILE A 109 -8.67 3.41 3.06
C ILE A 109 -8.17 3.00 1.68
N VAL A 110 -6.86 2.88 1.53
CA VAL A 110 -6.20 2.46 0.29
C VAL A 110 -5.54 1.11 0.50
N CYS A 111 -5.99 0.09 -0.22
CA CYS A 111 -5.43 -1.26 -0.14
C CYS A 111 -4.66 -1.60 -1.41
N ASN A 112 -3.38 -1.93 -1.28
CA ASN A 112 -2.53 -2.41 -2.38
C ASN A 112 -2.02 -3.82 -2.06
N LEU A 113 -2.78 -4.82 -2.46
CA LEU A 113 -2.56 -6.23 -2.11
C LEU A 113 -2.82 -7.14 -3.30
N GLY A 114 -2.18 -8.30 -3.30
CA GLY A 114 -2.31 -9.31 -4.34
C GLY A 114 -0.99 -9.73 -4.99
N THR A 115 0.03 -8.86 -4.95
CA THR A 115 1.35 -9.15 -5.55
C THR A 115 1.95 -10.45 -5.00
N ASN A 116 1.88 -10.64 -3.69
CA ASN A 116 2.37 -11.87 -3.06
C ASN A 116 1.45 -13.07 -3.30
N ASP A 117 0.14 -12.84 -3.30
CA ASP A 117 -0.86 -13.86 -3.62
C ASP A 117 -0.67 -14.45 -5.01
N ALA A 118 -0.22 -13.66 -5.99
CA ALA A 118 0.03 -14.09 -7.36
C ALA A 118 1.03 -15.25 -7.42
N SER A 119 2.00 -15.31 -6.50
CA SER A 119 2.97 -16.42 -6.38
C SER A 119 2.32 -17.78 -6.11
N TYR A 120 1.16 -17.78 -5.45
CA TYR A 120 0.34 -18.97 -5.19
C TYR A 120 -0.78 -19.16 -6.19
N VAL A 121 -1.48 -18.09 -6.57
CA VAL A 121 -2.70 -18.17 -7.40
C VAL A 121 -2.38 -18.67 -8.80
N ARG A 122 -1.32 -18.16 -9.45
CA ARG A 122 -0.74 -18.66 -10.72
C ARG A 122 -1.79 -18.87 -11.82
N GLN A 123 -2.79 -17.99 -11.88
CA GLN A 123 -3.89 -18.07 -12.86
C GLN A 123 -4.66 -19.42 -12.83
N ILE A 124 -4.66 -20.13 -11.71
CA ILE A 124 -5.44 -21.35 -11.52
C ILE A 124 -6.87 -20.94 -11.11
N PRO A 125 -7.92 -21.29 -11.87
CA PRO A 125 -9.27 -20.75 -11.65
C PRO A 125 -9.84 -20.99 -10.25
N SER A 126 -9.51 -22.11 -9.59
CA SER A 126 -9.96 -22.38 -8.23
C SER A 126 -9.28 -21.47 -7.20
N ARG A 127 -8.00 -21.16 -7.41
CA ARG A 127 -7.23 -20.26 -6.54
C ARG A 127 -7.59 -18.80 -6.77
N GLU A 128 -7.88 -18.42 -8.02
CA GLU A 128 -8.42 -17.09 -8.34
C GLU A 128 -9.74 -16.83 -7.62
N ARG A 129 -10.66 -17.81 -7.64
CA ARG A 129 -11.93 -17.70 -6.88
C ARG A 129 -11.68 -17.55 -5.38
N ALA A 130 -10.81 -18.37 -4.81
CA ALA A 130 -10.45 -18.29 -3.39
C ALA A 130 -9.83 -16.93 -3.01
N PHE A 131 -8.99 -16.38 -3.90
CA PHE A 131 -8.41 -15.04 -3.72
C PHE A 131 -9.50 -13.96 -3.70
N VAL A 132 -10.39 -13.94 -4.70
CA VAL A 132 -11.49 -12.98 -4.77
C VAL A 132 -12.41 -13.08 -3.55
N GLU A 133 -12.79 -14.30 -3.14
CA GLU A 133 -13.61 -14.52 -1.94
C GLU A 133 -12.93 -13.97 -0.68
N LYS A 134 -11.67 -14.34 -0.47
CA LYS A 134 -10.92 -13.92 0.72
C LYS A 134 -10.69 -12.41 0.76
N TYR A 135 -10.41 -11.80 -0.41
CA TYR A 135 -10.21 -10.36 -0.48
C TYR A 135 -11.55 -9.61 -0.29
N THR A 136 -12.63 -10.13 -0.87
CA THR A 136 -13.99 -9.61 -0.64
C THR A 136 -14.35 -9.61 0.85
N ASP A 137 -14.10 -10.72 1.55
CA ASP A 137 -14.34 -10.84 2.98
C ASP A 137 -13.55 -9.81 3.77
N PHE A 138 -12.27 -9.62 3.43
CA PHE A 138 -11.41 -8.63 4.08
C PHE A 138 -11.94 -7.20 3.89
N ILE A 139 -12.28 -6.81 2.67
CA ILE A 139 -12.82 -5.48 2.38
C ILE A 139 -14.17 -5.27 3.09
N GLN A 140 -15.04 -6.27 3.11
CA GLN A 140 -16.32 -6.18 3.83
C GLN A 140 -16.13 -6.03 5.35
N GLN A 141 -15.12 -6.67 5.93
CA GLN A 141 -14.77 -6.46 7.33
C GLN A 141 -14.28 -5.03 7.58
N LEU A 142 -13.41 -4.49 6.73
CA LEU A 142 -12.99 -3.09 6.80
C LEU A 142 -14.19 -2.14 6.73
N LYS A 143 -15.13 -2.37 5.81
CA LYS A 143 -16.37 -1.55 5.69
C LYS A 143 -17.26 -1.61 6.91
N LYS A 144 -17.28 -2.72 7.65
CA LYS A 144 -18.04 -2.82 8.91
C LYS A 144 -17.40 -2.00 10.04
N VAL A 145 -16.08 -1.96 10.09
CA VAL A 145 -15.34 -1.21 11.12
C VAL A 145 -15.28 0.27 10.79
N PHE A 146 -15.11 0.62 9.52
CA PHE A 146 -14.92 1.97 9.01
C PHE A 146 -16.07 2.35 8.06
N ALA A 147 -17.30 2.41 8.59
CA ALA A 147 -18.51 2.57 7.76
C ALA A 147 -18.53 3.86 6.93
N ASP A 148 -17.92 4.94 7.43
CA ASP A 148 -17.90 6.25 6.79
C ASP A 148 -16.70 6.42 5.84
N ALA A 149 -15.71 5.56 5.90
CA ALA A 149 -14.53 5.64 5.05
C ALA A 149 -14.82 5.21 3.61
N LYS A 150 -14.36 5.98 2.63
CA LYS A 150 -14.26 5.48 1.25
C LYS A 150 -13.12 4.47 1.12
N MET A 151 -13.19 3.64 0.08
CA MET A 151 -12.16 2.60 -0.15
C MET A 151 -11.69 2.62 -1.59
N LEU A 152 -10.38 2.45 -1.76
CA LEU A 152 -9.69 2.35 -3.04
C LEU A 152 -8.79 1.11 -3.03
N LEU A 153 -9.00 0.22 -3.99
CA LEU A 153 -8.11 -0.91 -4.23
C LEU A 153 -7.11 -0.54 -5.32
N LEU A 154 -5.84 -0.74 -5.06
CA LEU A 154 -4.74 -0.59 -6.02
C LEU A 154 -4.22 -1.95 -6.43
N TYR A 155 -3.74 -2.07 -7.66
CA TYR A 155 -3.00 -3.25 -8.09
C TYR A 155 -2.13 -3.00 -9.32
N GLY A 156 -0.96 -3.62 -9.35
CA GLY A 156 0.01 -3.50 -10.42
C GLY A 156 1.40 -3.22 -9.87
N LEU A 157 2.22 -2.51 -10.64
CA LEU A 157 3.57 -2.07 -10.35
C LEU A 157 4.63 -3.15 -10.57
N MET A 158 4.64 -4.27 -9.85
CA MET A 158 5.58 -5.38 -10.10
C MET A 158 5.02 -6.44 -11.04
N GLU A 159 3.72 -6.68 -10.98
CA GLU A 159 3.05 -7.68 -11.81
C GLU A 159 1.56 -7.32 -11.95
N GLN A 160 0.83 -7.92 -12.90
CA GLN A 160 -0.57 -7.57 -13.19
C GLN A 160 -1.47 -8.80 -13.42
N THR A 161 -1.03 -9.99 -13.03
CA THR A 161 -1.75 -11.24 -13.30
C THR A 161 -3.09 -11.34 -12.58
N LEU A 162 -3.23 -10.70 -11.41
CA LEU A 162 -4.49 -10.65 -10.65
C LEU A 162 -5.28 -9.35 -10.84
N CYS A 163 -4.92 -8.51 -11.82
CA CYS A 163 -5.55 -7.21 -12.01
C CYS A 163 -7.07 -7.31 -12.15
N GLU A 164 -7.57 -8.21 -13.00
CA GLU A 164 -9.00 -8.44 -13.17
C GLU A 164 -9.67 -8.97 -11.90
N LYS A 165 -8.95 -9.74 -11.08
CA LYS A 165 -9.48 -10.30 -9.83
C LYS A 165 -9.59 -9.26 -8.72
N VAL A 166 -8.64 -8.33 -8.64
CA VAL A 166 -8.73 -7.18 -7.73
C VAL A 166 -9.85 -6.24 -8.17
N GLN A 167 -9.99 -6.00 -9.47
CA GLN A 167 -11.11 -5.22 -10.01
C GLN A 167 -12.46 -5.89 -9.74
N GLU A 168 -12.56 -7.22 -9.90
CA GLU A 168 -13.76 -8.00 -9.55
C GLU A 168 -14.08 -7.86 -8.06
N THR A 169 -13.08 -7.92 -7.19
CA THR A 169 -13.24 -7.70 -5.74
C THR A 169 -13.80 -6.31 -5.46
N ALA A 170 -13.24 -5.27 -6.08
CA ALA A 170 -13.72 -3.89 -5.93
C ALA A 170 -15.20 -3.76 -6.35
N GLN A 171 -15.57 -4.33 -7.48
CA GLN A 171 -16.96 -4.34 -7.97
C GLN A 171 -17.91 -5.05 -6.98
N ARG A 172 -17.53 -6.22 -6.46
CA ARG A 172 -18.33 -6.98 -5.48
C ARG A 172 -18.53 -6.20 -4.19
N CYS A 173 -17.54 -5.41 -3.79
CA CYS A 173 -17.58 -4.61 -2.57
C CYS A 173 -18.19 -3.22 -2.77
N GLY A 174 -18.43 -2.78 -4.01
CA GLY A 174 -18.83 -1.39 -4.31
C GLY A 174 -17.76 -0.40 -3.84
N THR A 175 -16.50 -0.65 -4.20
CA THR A 175 -15.35 0.21 -3.95
C THR A 175 -14.67 0.63 -5.25
N GLU A 176 -13.84 1.67 -5.19
CA GLU A 176 -13.06 2.11 -6.33
C GLU A 176 -11.85 1.15 -6.58
N PHE A 177 -11.42 1.10 -7.84
CA PHE A 177 -10.24 0.36 -8.26
C PHE A 177 -9.38 1.22 -9.18
N LEU A 178 -8.08 1.25 -8.90
CA LEU A 178 -7.09 1.92 -9.75
C LEU A 178 -5.98 0.92 -10.12
N LYS A 179 -5.89 0.63 -11.42
CA LYS A 179 -4.78 -0.14 -11.97
C LYS A 179 -3.52 0.73 -12.00
N LEU A 180 -2.47 0.27 -11.34
CA LEU A 180 -1.16 0.90 -11.42
C LEU A 180 -0.42 0.46 -12.69
N PRO A 181 0.38 1.34 -13.32
CA PRO A 181 1.28 0.94 -14.40
C PRO A 181 2.37 -0.01 -13.86
N LEU A 182 2.90 -0.87 -14.72
CA LEU A 182 4.10 -1.64 -14.38
C LEU A 182 5.29 -0.70 -14.17
N GLN A 183 6.13 -1.03 -13.22
CA GLN A 183 7.39 -0.32 -13.00
C GLN A 183 8.25 -0.31 -14.26
N ASN A 184 8.91 0.81 -14.52
CA ASN A 184 9.82 0.94 -15.64
C ASN A 184 11.27 0.69 -15.14
N PRO A 185 11.97 -0.36 -15.62
CA PRO A 185 13.35 -0.63 -15.23
C PRO A 185 14.32 0.51 -15.48
N VAL A 186 14.01 1.41 -16.44
CA VAL A 186 14.82 2.60 -16.72
C VAL A 186 14.88 3.57 -15.53
N ASN A 187 13.89 3.55 -14.66
CA ASN A 187 13.88 4.35 -13.44
C ASN A 187 14.82 3.82 -12.35
N GLY A 188 15.42 2.66 -12.57
CA GLY A 188 16.13 1.91 -11.55
C GLY A 188 15.18 1.09 -10.68
N MET A 189 15.62 -0.10 -10.30
CA MET A 189 14.90 -0.99 -9.37
C MET A 189 15.68 -1.10 -8.07
N GLY A 190 14.95 -1.12 -6.98
CA GLY A 190 15.47 -1.42 -5.65
C GLY A 190 15.78 -2.89 -5.47
N THR A 191 16.14 -3.29 -4.26
CA THR A 191 16.53 -4.68 -3.95
C THR A 191 15.43 -5.67 -4.37
N ASP A 192 15.84 -6.83 -4.86
CA ASP A 192 14.96 -7.93 -5.29
C ASP A 192 13.91 -7.53 -6.33
N GLY A 193 14.25 -6.57 -7.20
CA GLY A 193 13.39 -6.11 -8.26
C GLY A 193 12.20 -5.25 -7.81
N HIS A 194 12.22 -4.75 -6.58
CA HIS A 194 11.19 -3.83 -6.08
C HIS A 194 11.31 -2.43 -6.72
N PRO A 195 10.25 -1.62 -6.68
CA PRO A 195 10.29 -0.25 -7.19
C PRO A 195 11.31 0.60 -6.44
N GLY A 196 12.25 1.22 -7.18
CA GLY A 196 13.15 2.23 -6.64
C GLY A 196 12.44 3.57 -6.39
N ALA A 197 13.09 4.48 -5.69
CA ALA A 197 12.52 5.76 -5.24
C ALA A 197 11.86 6.58 -6.36
N ARG A 198 12.47 6.58 -7.57
CA ARG A 198 11.90 7.31 -8.71
C ARG A 198 10.56 6.72 -9.17
N THR A 199 10.45 5.40 -9.26
CA THR A 199 9.19 4.74 -9.59
C THR A 199 8.13 5.03 -8.51
N GLN A 200 8.49 4.95 -7.24
CA GLN A 200 7.60 5.26 -6.13
C GLN A 200 7.05 6.69 -6.23
N GLN A 201 7.91 7.66 -6.59
CA GLN A 201 7.51 9.06 -6.78
C GLN A 201 6.54 9.25 -7.96
N GLU A 202 6.80 8.59 -9.09
CA GLU A 202 5.89 8.65 -10.25
C GLU A 202 4.51 8.06 -9.92
N ILE A 203 4.48 6.95 -9.15
CA ILE A 203 3.23 6.36 -8.69
C ILE A 203 2.53 7.21 -7.65
N ALA A 204 3.26 7.89 -6.77
CA ALA A 204 2.69 8.83 -5.80
C ALA A 204 1.86 9.92 -6.50
N LEU A 205 2.39 10.54 -7.54
CA LEU A 205 1.67 11.54 -8.35
C LEU A 205 0.41 10.96 -9.02
N TYR A 206 0.50 9.70 -9.47
CA TYR A 206 -0.61 9.03 -10.14
C TYR A 206 -1.76 8.70 -9.15
N VAL A 207 -1.40 8.19 -7.98
CA VAL A 207 -2.34 7.82 -6.90
C VAL A 207 -2.94 9.08 -6.26
N GLU A 208 -2.13 10.11 -6.01
CA GLU A 208 -2.58 11.39 -5.45
C GLU A 208 -3.68 12.01 -6.28
N ARG A 209 -3.47 12.17 -7.59
CA ARG A 209 -4.48 12.74 -8.51
C ARG A 209 -5.78 11.96 -8.51
N TYR A 210 -5.70 10.63 -8.46
CA TYR A 210 -6.90 9.81 -8.42
C TYR A 210 -7.65 9.98 -7.10
N MET A 211 -6.94 9.97 -5.97
CA MET A 211 -7.54 10.18 -4.64
C MET A 211 -8.18 11.56 -4.52
N GLU A 212 -7.52 12.61 -5.01
CA GLU A 212 -8.05 13.98 -5.01
C GLU A 212 -9.39 14.05 -5.74
N GLN A 213 -9.47 13.48 -6.94
CA GLN A 213 -10.70 13.42 -7.74
C GLN A 213 -11.80 12.58 -7.06
N MET A 214 -11.46 11.39 -6.60
CA MET A 214 -12.39 10.46 -5.95
C MET A 214 -12.99 11.04 -4.67
N MET A 215 -12.19 11.76 -3.89
CA MET A 215 -12.60 12.36 -2.62
C MET A 215 -13.20 13.75 -2.81
N MET A 216 -13.11 14.34 -4.00
CA MET A 216 -13.48 15.74 -4.30
C MET A 216 -12.74 16.73 -3.40
N TRP A 217 -11.51 16.42 -3.03
CA TRP A 217 -10.68 17.34 -2.25
C TRP A 217 -10.18 18.45 -3.16
N ARG A 218 -10.53 19.69 -2.82
CA ARG A 218 -10.14 20.85 -3.62
C ARG A 218 -8.68 21.19 -3.40
N THR A 219 -7.99 21.52 -4.49
CA THR A 219 -6.62 22.05 -4.49
C THR A 219 -6.50 23.46 -3.88
N ASP A 220 -7.63 24.18 -3.77
CA ASP A 220 -7.67 25.58 -3.33
C ASP A 220 -7.49 25.75 -1.80
N GLU A 221 -7.39 24.68 -1.05
CA GLU A 221 -7.14 24.67 0.40
C GLU A 221 -5.66 24.41 0.76
N ARG A 222 -4.74 24.66 -0.21
CA ARG A 222 -3.30 24.54 -0.02
C ARG A 222 -2.68 25.78 0.59
#